data_cb935b0714a891396f7c6cf1254305a5
#
_entry.id   cb935b0714a891396f7c6cf1254305a5
#
_cell.length_a   1.000
_cell.length_b   1.000
_cell.length_c   1.000
_cell.angle_alpha   90.00
_cell.angle_beta   90.00
_cell.angle_gamma   90.00
#
_symmetry.space_group_name_H-M   'P 1'
#
loop_
_entity.id
_entity.type
_entity.pdbx_description
1 polymer ?
#
loop_
_entity_poly.entity_id
_entity_poly.type
_entity_poly.pdbx_seq_one_letter_code
_entity_poly.pdbx_strand_id
1 'polypeptide(L)'
;MRGSMQQMLADNIGEYVVAEFLIGTERIMRKQGILYSVGVSYVTLYDDMVNNFIVCDIFSIKFVYFYYPGQRPNRNFNILPNSNGSMNSTNGMR
;
A
#
# COMPACT_ATOMS: atom_id res chain seq x y z
N MET A 1 -3.04 11.19 21.64
CA MET A 1 -1.91 11.89 21.04
C MET A 1 -2.25 12.42 19.66
N ARG A 2 -1.91 13.62 19.43
CA ARG A 2 -2.14 14.24 18.14
C ARG A 2 -1.02 13.94 17.20
N GLY A 3 -1.27 13.87 15.92
CA GLY A 3 -0.24 13.73 14.93
C GLY A 3 0.34 12.34 14.80
N SER A 4 -0.31 11.34 15.36
CA SER A 4 0.13 9.96 15.16
C SER A 4 -0.13 9.56 13.71
N MET A 5 0.60 8.55 13.25
CA MET A 5 0.37 7.99 11.92
C MET A 5 -1.07 7.53 11.78
N GLN A 6 -1.60 6.87 12.81
CA GLN A 6 -2.97 6.38 12.79
C GLN A 6 -3.96 7.53 12.61
N GLN A 7 -3.78 8.61 13.36
CA GLN A 7 -4.69 9.75 13.28
C GLN A 7 -4.61 10.41 11.91
N MET A 8 -3.41 10.58 11.40
CA MET A 8 -3.22 11.17 10.09
C MET A 8 -3.94 10.35 9.02
N LEU A 9 -3.80 9.04 9.08
CA LEU A 9 -4.45 8.17 8.11
C LEU A 9 -5.96 8.22 8.29
N ALA A 10 -6.44 8.15 9.53
CA ALA A 10 -7.88 8.15 9.78
C ALA A 10 -8.52 9.43 9.25
N ASP A 11 -7.82 10.54 9.33
CA ASP A 11 -8.34 11.82 8.88
C ASP A 11 -8.37 11.94 7.35
N ASN A 12 -7.74 11.01 6.65
CA ASN A 12 -7.58 11.11 5.20
C ASN A 12 -8.13 9.90 4.46
N ILE A 13 -9.09 9.22 5.05
CA ILE A 13 -9.77 8.11 4.38
C ILE A 13 -10.39 8.63 3.08
N GLY A 14 -10.19 7.86 2.00
CA GLY A 14 -10.68 8.24 0.68
C GLY A 14 -9.58 8.77 -0.23
N GLU A 15 -8.43 9.14 0.33
CA GLU A 15 -7.32 9.63 -0.46
C GLU A 15 -6.53 8.47 -1.05
N TYR A 16 -5.93 8.70 -2.20
CA TYR A 16 -5.04 7.72 -2.80
C TYR A 16 -3.65 7.87 -2.20
N VAL A 17 -3.09 6.76 -1.72
CA VAL A 17 -1.82 6.80 -1.01
C VAL A 17 -0.87 5.73 -1.53
N VAL A 18 0.43 6.01 -1.36
CA VAL A 18 1.49 5.01 -1.44
C VAL A 18 2.10 4.95 -0.05
N ALA A 19 2.13 3.78 0.54
CA ALA A 19 2.72 3.56 1.85
C ALA A 19 3.98 2.74 1.72
N GLU A 20 5.06 3.18 2.40
CA GLU A 20 6.32 2.47 2.42
C GLU A 20 6.48 1.78 3.76
N PHE A 21 6.80 0.50 3.69
CA PHE A 21 6.93 -0.37 4.85
C PHE A 21 8.37 -0.85 4.95
N LEU A 22 8.87 -0.94 6.16
CA LEU A 22 10.16 -1.55 6.40
C LEU A 22 9.94 -3.02 6.73
N ILE A 23 10.50 -3.88 5.88
CA ILE A 23 10.39 -5.33 6.05
C ILE A 23 11.75 -5.83 6.54
N GLY A 24 11.76 -6.38 7.77
CA GLY A 24 13.02 -6.75 8.40
C GLY A 24 13.83 -5.52 8.72
N THR A 25 15.13 -5.55 8.44
CA THR A 25 16.01 -4.44 8.79
C THR A 25 16.48 -3.64 7.58
N GLU A 26 16.24 -4.12 6.35
CA GLU A 26 16.87 -3.49 5.20
C GLU A 26 15.97 -3.33 3.98
N ARG A 27 14.80 -3.93 3.97
CA ARG A 27 13.99 -3.93 2.78
C ARG A 27 12.82 -2.99 2.91
N ILE A 28 12.62 -2.19 1.85
CA ILE A 28 11.47 -1.29 1.76
C ILE A 28 10.50 -1.92 0.77
N MET A 29 9.24 -1.99 1.16
CA MET A 29 8.18 -2.45 0.28
C MET A 29 7.12 -1.37 0.20
N ARG A 30 6.56 -1.18 -0.99
CA ARG A 30 5.52 -0.18 -1.21
C ARG A 30 4.21 -0.86 -1.53
N LYS A 31 3.15 -0.31 -0.98
CA LYS A 31 1.78 -0.70 -1.30
C LYS A 31 0.98 0.56 -1.58
N GLN A 32 0.00 0.46 -2.46
CA GLN A 32 -0.76 1.64 -2.86
C GLN A 32 -2.22 1.31 -2.99
N GLY A 33 -3.03 2.33 -2.87
CA GLY A 33 -4.46 2.21 -3.06
C GLY A 33 -5.19 3.37 -2.42
N ILE A 34 -6.51 3.31 -2.52
CA ILE A 34 -7.37 4.26 -1.84
C ILE A 34 -7.40 3.85 -0.38
N LEU A 35 -7.16 4.81 0.49
CA LEU A 35 -7.17 4.57 1.93
C LEU A 35 -8.62 4.28 2.34
N TYR A 36 -8.88 3.05 2.75
CA TYR A 36 -10.22 2.55 2.92
C TYR A 36 -10.66 2.54 4.38
N SER A 37 -9.84 2.00 5.27
CA SER A 37 -10.15 1.97 6.69
C SER A 37 -8.87 1.96 7.49
N VAL A 38 -8.97 2.44 8.73
CA VAL A 38 -7.82 2.54 9.63
C VAL A 38 -8.26 1.99 10.98
N GLY A 39 -7.57 0.96 11.44
CA GLY A 39 -7.81 0.37 12.75
C GLY A 39 -6.73 0.75 13.73
N VAL A 40 -6.73 0.11 14.89
CA VAL A 40 -5.72 0.35 15.91
C VAL A 40 -4.37 -0.19 15.46
N SER A 41 -4.35 -1.33 14.79
CA SER A 41 -3.11 -1.99 14.43
C SER A 41 -2.98 -2.24 12.93
N TYR A 42 -3.97 -1.82 12.13
CA TYR A 42 -3.94 -2.11 10.70
C TYR A 42 -4.49 -0.93 9.91
N VAL A 43 -4.16 -0.91 8.64
CA VAL A 43 -4.75 0.01 7.67
C VAL A 43 -5.10 -0.81 6.43
N THR A 44 -6.24 -0.51 5.83
CA THR A 44 -6.70 -1.21 4.64
C THR A 44 -6.66 -0.26 3.45
N LEU A 45 -6.02 -0.71 2.38
CA LEU A 45 -5.98 0.02 1.12
C LEU A 45 -6.83 -0.74 0.10
N TYR A 46 -7.53 -0.01 -0.73
CA TYR A 46 -8.29 -0.60 -1.81
C TYR A 46 -7.57 -0.35 -3.13
N ASP A 47 -7.14 -1.43 -3.78
CA ASP A 47 -6.50 -1.35 -5.09
C ASP A 47 -7.59 -1.47 -6.13
N ASP A 48 -7.97 -0.34 -6.73
CA ASP A 48 -9.08 -0.32 -7.66
C ASP A 48 -8.70 -0.79 -9.07
N MET A 49 -7.42 -1.05 -9.31
CA MET A 49 -6.99 -1.59 -10.60
C MET A 49 -7.26 -3.08 -10.70
N VAL A 50 -7.16 -3.79 -9.60
CA VAL A 50 -7.40 -5.22 -9.57
C VAL A 50 -8.55 -5.58 -8.62
N ASN A 51 -9.17 -4.57 -8.04
CA ASN A 51 -10.38 -4.72 -7.23
C ASN A 51 -10.17 -5.64 -6.03
N ASN A 52 -9.13 -5.36 -5.25
CA ASN A 52 -8.92 -6.10 -4.02
C ASN A 52 -8.49 -5.16 -2.89
N PHE A 53 -8.52 -5.70 -1.69
CA PHE A 53 -8.11 -4.96 -0.49
C PHE A 53 -6.76 -5.49 -0.01
N ILE A 54 -5.94 -4.57 0.49
CA ILE A 54 -4.64 -4.91 1.07
C ILE A 54 -4.67 -4.46 2.51
N VAL A 55 -4.53 -5.40 3.43
CA VAL A 55 -4.50 -5.09 4.86
C VAL A 55 -3.06 -5.05 5.31
N CYS A 56 -2.64 -3.93 5.86
CA CYS A 56 -1.25 -3.67 6.20
C CYS A 56 -1.10 -3.44 7.70
N ASP A 57 0.06 -3.82 8.23
CA ASP A 57 0.43 -3.55 9.61
C ASP A 57 0.78 -2.07 9.74
N ILE A 58 -0.01 -1.34 10.52
CA ILE A 58 0.19 0.10 10.65
C ILE A 58 1.53 0.45 11.30
N PHE A 59 2.06 -0.44 12.12
CA PHE A 59 3.30 -0.18 12.85
C PHE A 59 4.54 -0.34 11.98
N SER A 60 4.39 -0.94 10.81
CA SER A 60 5.51 -1.11 9.88
C SER A 60 5.61 0.01 8.85
N ILE A 61 4.68 0.94 8.86
CA ILE A 61 4.68 2.05 7.91
C ILE A 61 5.75 3.06 8.31
N LYS A 62 6.59 3.41 7.34
CA LYS A 62 7.61 4.45 7.54
C LYS A 62 7.22 5.75 6.89
N PHE A 63 6.66 5.69 5.67
CA PHE A 63 6.27 6.89 4.93
C PHE A 63 4.94 6.63 4.26
N VAL A 64 4.13 7.67 4.16
CA VAL A 64 2.89 7.64 3.40
C VAL A 64 2.87 8.86 2.49
N TYR A 65 2.64 8.63 1.21
CA TYR A 65 2.54 9.69 0.22
C TYR A 65 1.08 9.81 -0.19
N PHE A 66 0.55 11.02 -0.08
CA PHE A 66 -0.84 11.28 -0.47
C PHE A 66 -0.86 11.93 -1.83
N TYR A 67 -1.75 11.47 -2.69
CA TYR A 67 -1.84 11.97 -4.06
C TYR A 67 -3.17 12.68 -4.28
N TYR A 68 -3.12 13.83 -4.94
CA TYR A 68 -4.34 14.52 -5.34
C TYR A 68 -5.11 13.68 -6.33
N PRO A 69 -6.44 13.86 -6.40
CA PRO A 69 -7.24 13.16 -7.40
C PRO A 69 -6.64 13.33 -8.79
N GLY A 70 -6.52 12.21 -9.50
CA GLY A 70 -5.96 12.22 -10.84
C GLY A 70 -4.45 12.24 -10.93
N GLN A 71 -3.76 12.28 -9.79
CA GLN A 71 -2.30 12.40 -9.76
C GLN A 71 -1.61 11.15 -9.26
N ARG A 72 -2.32 10.02 -9.22
CA ARG A 72 -1.73 8.79 -8.70
C ARG A 72 -0.58 8.32 -9.58
N PRO A 73 0.37 7.55 -9.01
CA PRO A 73 1.54 7.12 -9.77
C PRO A 73 1.18 6.17 -10.90
N ASN A 74 2.02 6.15 -11.95
CA ASN A 74 1.81 5.26 -13.08
C ASN A 74 2.12 3.82 -12.77
N ARG A 75 2.96 3.57 -11.77
CA ARG A 75 3.37 2.23 -11.41
C ARG A 75 2.38 1.62 -10.45
N ASN A 76 2.25 0.30 -10.49
CA ASN A 76 1.49 -0.43 -9.49
C ASN A 76 2.49 -1.15 -8.58
N PHE A 77 2.75 -0.56 -7.42
CA PHE A 77 3.69 -1.11 -6.46
C PHE A 77 3.16 -2.35 -5.76
N ASN A 78 1.89 -2.66 -5.95
CA ASN A 78 1.28 -3.83 -5.30
C ASN A 78 1.66 -5.14 -5.99
N ILE A 79 2.15 -5.06 -7.22
CA ILE A 79 2.53 -6.25 -7.97
C ILE A 79 3.82 -6.80 -7.39
N LEU A 80 3.79 -8.07 -7.00
CA LEU A 80 4.96 -8.72 -6.45
C LEU A 80 6.00 -8.93 -7.54
N PRO A 81 7.25 -8.65 -7.26
CA PRO A 81 8.31 -8.91 -8.23
C PRO A 81 8.42 -10.41 -8.41
N ASN A 82 8.49 -10.92 -9.53
CA ASN A 82 8.73 -12.31 -9.82
C ASN A 82 7.88 -13.34 -9.41
N SER A 83 7.47 -13.53 -9.44
CA SER A 83 6.68 -14.18 -9.06
C SER A 83 6.46 -14.98 -9.94
N ASN A 84 7.02 -14.64 -10.20
CA ASN A 84 7.15 -15.03 -10.73
C ASN A 84 7.34 -15.02 -11.33
N GLY A 85 7.57 -15.06 -11.51
CA GLY A 85 7.80 -14.95 -12.03
C GLY A 85 7.77 -15.05 -12.41
N SER A 86 7.67 -15.31 -12.60
CA SER A 86 7.60 -15.39 -12.94
C SER A 86 7.23 -15.54 -13.19
N MET A 87 7.20 -15.93 -13.46
CA MET A 87 6.91 -16.00 -13.70
C MET A 87 6.59 -15.93 -14.21
N ASN A 88 6.62 -16.49 -14.53
CA ASN A 88 6.46 -16.50 -15.03
C ASN A 88 6.06 -16.62 -15.42
N SER A 89 6.02 -17.03 -15.68
CA SER A 89 5.84 -17.21 -16.07
C SER A 89 5.41 -17.47 -16.25
N THR A 90 5.36 -17.92 -16.38
CA THR A 90 5.17 -18.20 -16.61
C THR A 90 4.74 -18.39 -16.61
N ASN A 91 4.66 -18.81 -16.72
CA ASN A 91 4.47 -18.93 -16.77
C ASN A 91 3.99 -18.92 -16.81
N GLY A 92 4.03 -19.26 -16.74
CA GLY A 92 3.72 -19.18 -16.93
C GLY A 92 3.33 -19.30 -16.82
N MET A 93 3.40 -19.71 -16.92
CA MET A 93 3.30 -19.71 -16.88
C MET A 93 2.93 -19.67 -16.85
N ARG A 94 2.95 -20.12 -16.80
CA ARG A 94 2.77 -20.17 -16.87
C ARG A 94 2.47 -20.08 -17.09
#